data_6e38984f34a8e00ab9e0ab6af9094c49
#
_entry.id   6e38984f34a8e00ab9e0ab6af9094c49
#
_cell.length_a   1.000
_cell.length_b   1.000
_cell.length_c   1.000
_cell.angle_alpha   90.00
_cell.angle_beta   90.00
_cell.angle_gamma   90.00
#
_symmetry.space_group_name_H-M   'P 1'
#
loop_
_entity.id
_entity.type
_entity.pdbx_description
1 polymer ?
#
loop_
_entity_poly.entity_id
_entity_poly.type
_entity_poly.pdbx_seq_one_letter_code
_entity_poly.pdbx_strand_id
1 'polypeptide(L)'
;MQHIIQQLEEKRARARQGGGEKRAQAQHAKGKLTARERIELLLDDNSFEEYDMFVEHRCADFGMPDQKVPGDGVVTGSGTINGRLVFVFSQDFTVFGGSLSESHAEKICKIMDQAMKVGAPVIGLNDSGGARIQEGVASLAGYAEVFQRNVMASGVIPQISVIMGPCAGGAVYSPAMTDFIFMVKDSSYMFVTGPDVVKTVTQETVTQEELGGAVTHTSKSGVADLAFENDVEALEQVRRFVDFLPASNREKSPIRETPDSVERVEMALDSLIPSDPHKPYDMKELIHKIVDEGDFFETQAEHAKNIIVGTARIGGETVGIVANQPMVLAGCLDIDSSRKAARFVRFCDCFNIPILTLVDVPGFLPGTAQEYSGIIKHGAKLLYAFAEATVPKVTLITRKAYGGAYDVMSSKHLRGDMNYAWPTAEIAVMGSKGAVEIIFRSEIGDEGKIEARTQEYQEKFANPFVASNRGFVDDVIMPHNTRRRLARAFAMLRNKELENPWKKHGNIPL
;
A
#
# COMPACT_ATOMS: atom_id res chain seq x y z
N MET A 1 27.95 8.09 43.67
CA MET A 1 26.76 8.13 42.81
C MET A 1 26.89 9.20 41.72
N GLN A 2 27.12 10.49 42.03
CA GLN A 2 27.23 11.56 41.03
C GLN A 2 28.25 11.28 39.92
N HIS A 3 29.45 10.79 40.28
CA HIS A 3 30.47 10.43 39.29
C HIS A 3 29.99 9.31 38.31
N ILE A 4 29.26 8.35 38.81
CA ILE A 4 28.71 7.25 37.97
C ILE A 4 27.63 7.78 37.03
N ILE A 5 26.78 8.69 37.53
CA ILE A 5 25.74 9.34 36.70
C ILE A 5 26.43 10.18 35.60
N GLN A 6 27.47 10.96 35.94
CA GLN A 6 28.23 11.74 34.96
C GLN A 6 28.84 10.83 33.87
N GLN A 7 29.44 9.72 34.24
CA GLN A 7 29.98 8.74 33.28
C GLN A 7 28.90 8.19 32.35
N LEU A 8 27.69 7.92 32.86
CA LEU A 8 26.56 7.50 32.03
C LEU A 8 26.16 8.59 31.04
N GLU A 9 26.06 9.83 31.49
CA GLU A 9 25.71 10.96 30.63
C GLU A 9 26.74 11.19 29.52
N GLU A 10 28.02 11.07 29.84
CA GLU A 10 29.11 11.16 28.85
C GLU A 10 29.03 10.05 27.82
N LYS A 11 28.79 8.80 28.24
CA LYS A 11 28.59 7.67 27.32
C LYS A 11 27.35 7.86 26.42
N ARG A 12 26.25 8.32 26.98
CA ARG A 12 25.04 8.65 26.20
C ARG A 12 25.28 9.77 25.21
N ALA A 13 25.97 10.83 25.62
CA ALA A 13 26.32 11.95 24.73
C ALA A 13 27.17 11.45 23.56
N ARG A 14 28.16 10.59 23.82
CA ARG A 14 28.97 9.96 22.77
C ARG A 14 28.15 9.11 21.82
N ALA A 15 27.24 8.28 22.34
CA ALA A 15 26.38 7.43 21.51
C ALA A 15 25.45 8.26 20.61
N ARG A 16 24.95 9.40 21.11
CA ARG A 16 24.08 10.30 20.33
C ARG A 16 24.80 11.03 19.20
N GLN A 17 26.12 11.14 19.25
CA GLN A 17 26.89 11.80 18.19
C GLN A 17 26.98 10.99 16.89
N GLY A 18 26.70 9.67 16.95
CA GLY A 18 26.84 8.78 15.79
C GLY A 18 28.22 8.92 15.16
N GLY A 19 28.27 9.24 13.86
CA GLY A 19 29.51 9.46 13.11
C GLY A 19 30.18 10.83 13.34
N GLY A 20 29.62 11.68 14.20
CA GLY A 20 30.14 13.00 14.59
C GLY A 20 29.57 14.14 13.74
N GLU A 21 29.76 15.35 14.27
CA GLU A 21 29.20 16.61 13.75
C GLU A 21 29.49 16.85 12.27
N LYS A 22 30.73 16.64 11.83
CA LYS A 22 31.13 16.85 10.43
C LYS A 22 30.30 15.99 9.46
N ARG A 23 30.00 14.73 9.82
CA ARG A 23 29.21 13.84 8.99
C ARG A 23 27.72 14.18 9.07
N ALA A 24 27.21 14.62 10.22
CA ALA A 24 25.86 15.13 10.37
C ALA A 24 25.62 16.35 9.47
N GLN A 25 26.53 17.33 9.48
CA GLN A 25 26.49 18.50 8.60
C GLN A 25 26.52 18.11 7.11
N ALA A 26 27.27 17.07 6.75
CA ALA A 26 27.30 16.57 5.38
C ALA A 26 25.94 15.92 4.96
N GLN A 27 25.16 15.36 5.88
CA GLN A 27 23.77 14.93 5.61
C GLN A 27 22.86 16.15 5.42
N HIS A 28 22.93 17.14 6.31
CA HIS A 28 22.14 18.37 6.20
C HIS A 28 22.41 19.12 4.88
N ALA A 29 23.67 19.19 4.45
CA ALA A 29 24.03 19.80 3.17
C ALA A 29 23.41 19.12 1.95
N LYS A 30 22.98 17.85 2.09
CA LYS A 30 22.25 17.10 1.06
C LYS A 30 20.72 17.18 1.23
N GLY A 31 20.22 18.01 2.15
CA GLY A 31 18.80 18.11 2.47
C GLY A 31 18.25 16.93 3.27
N LYS A 32 19.11 16.12 3.89
CA LYS A 32 18.73 14.93 4.67
C LYS A 32 18.84 15.22 6.17
N LEU A 33 17.92 14.67 6.94
CA LEU A 33 18.01 14.64 8.40
C LEU A 33 18.92 13.50 8.87
N THR A 34 19.40 13.61 10.12
CA THR A 34 20.07 12.50 10.79
C THR A 34 19.08 11.42 11.24
N ALA A 35 19.58 10.23 11.57
CA ALA A 35 18.75 9.13 12.05
C ALA A 35 17.91 9.50 13.29
N ARG A 36 18.49 10.30 14.22
CA ARG A 36 17.80 10.71 15.44
C ARG A 36 16.78 11.81 15.19
N GLU A 37 17.11 12.80 14.37
CA GLU A 37 16.16 13.85 13.98
C GLU A 37 14.91 13.26 13.29
N ARG A 38 15.09 12.23 12.47
CA ARG A 38 13.99 11.50 11.85
C ARG A 38 13.07 10.83 12.88
N ILE A 39 13.63 10.20 13.91
CA ILE A 39 12.86 9.59 15.00
C ILE A 39 12.11 10.66 15.80
N GLU A 40 12.76 11.77 16.12
CA GLU A 40 12.15 12.88 16.86
C GLU A 40 10.94 13.49 16.12
N LEU A 41 10.99 13.56 14.78
CA LEU A 41 9.86 14.02 13.97
C LEU A 41 8.78 12.97 13.77
N LEU A 42 9.16 11.69 13.74
CA LEU A 42 8.22 10.58 13.52
C LEU A 42 7.36 10.32 14.75
N LEU A 43 7.95 10.36 15.93
CA LEU A 43 7.30 9.97 17.19
C LEU A 43 6.72 11.18 17.94
N ASP A 44 5.81 10.91 18.83
CA ASP A 44 5.28 11.91 19.77
C ASP A 44 6.39 12.39 20.70
N ASP A 45 6.33 13.66 21.10
CA ASP A 45 7.33 14.30 21.96
C ASP A 45 7.56 13.48 23.23
N ASN A 46 8.84 13.24 23.56
CA ASN A 46 9.28 12.52 24.74
C ASN A 46 8.77 11.07 24.86
N SER A 47 8.27 10.46 23.78
CA SER A 47 7.77 9.08 23.81
C SER A 47 8.83 8.03 23.48
N PHE A 48 9.98 8.44 22.92
CA PHE A 48 10.99 7.50 22.42
C PHE A 48 11.79 6.85 23.55
N GLU A 49 11.73 5.53 23.58
CA GLU A 49 12.58 4.68 24.44
C GLU A 49 13.57 3.93 23.56
N GLU A 50 14.84 4.32 23.66
CA GLU A 50 15.92 3.71 22.86
C GLU A 50 16.41 2.41 23.46
N TYR A 51 16.59 1.39 22.61
CA TYR A 51 17.19 0.10 22.97
C TYR A 51 18.58 -0.04 22.36
N ASP A 52 19.48 -0.69 23.11
CA ASP A 52 20.81 -1.07 22.62
C ASP A 52 21.68 0.11 22.16
N MET A 53 21.54 1.28 22.80
CA MET A 53 22.32 2.49 22.51
C MET A 53 23.83 2.24 22.58
N PHE A 54 24.27 1.32 23.43
CA PHE A 54 25.70 1.06 23.69
C PHE A 54 26.25 -0.16 22.94
N VAL A 55 25.44 -0.83 22.13
CA VAL A 55 25.88 -1.97 21.32
C VAL A 55 26.90 -1.49 20.28
N GLU A 56 28.00 -2.25 20.16
CA GLU A 56 29.04 -2.01 19.17
C GLU A 56 29.23 -3.27 18.30
N HIS A 57 29.82 -3.11 17.12
CA HIS A 57 30.15 -4.25 16.27
C HIS A 57 31.22 -5.16 16.90
N ARG A 58 31.29 -6.39 16.44
CA ARG A 58 32.24 -7.42 16.90
C ARG A 58 33.31 -7.76 15.88
N CYS A 59 33.44 -6.97 14.82
CA CYS A 59 34.44 -7.17 13.78
C CYS A 59 35.86 -7.05 14.34
N ALA A 60 36.69 -8.03 14.07
CA ALA A 60 38.08 -8.11 14.55
C ALA A 60 39.11 -7.75 13.47
N ASP A 61 38.70 -7.65 12.21
CA ASP A 61 39.60 -7.49 11.07
C ASP A 61 39.60 -6.06 10.51
N PHE A 62 40.50 -5.78 9.58
CA PHE A 62 40.58 -4.53 8.80
C PHE A 62 40.58 -3.23 9.62
N GLY A 63 41.21 -3.26 10.82
CA GLY A 63 41.28 -2.07 11.69
C GLY A 63 39.95 -1.67 12.34
N MET A 64 38.93 -2.51 12.22
CA MET A 64 37.62 -2.27 12.82
C MET A 64 37.63 -2.23 14.37
N PRO A 65 38.49 -3.02 15.08
CA PRO A 65 38.53 -2.95 16.55
C PRO A 65 38.78 -1.56 17.10
N ASP A 66 39.54 -0.71 16.36
CA ASP A 66 39.85 0.66 16.74
C ASP A 66 38.77 1.67 16.33
N GLN A 67 37.73 1.24 15.61
CA GLN A 67 36.66 2.06 15.06
C GLN A 67 35.29 1.70 15.66
N LYS A 68 35.21 1.71 16.99
CA LYS A 68 33.97 1.41 17.73
C LYS A 68 33.09 2.65 17.85
N VAL A 69 31.88 2.55 17.32
CA VAL A 69 30.85 3.59 17.45
C VAL A 69 29.62 2.98 18.16
N PRO A 70 29.25 3.49 19.34
CA PRO A 70 28.06 3.00 20.05
C PRO A 70 26.79 3.13 19.21
N GLY A 71 25.96 2.11 19.26
CA GLY A 71 24.74 2.01 18.46
C GLY A 71 24.94 1.34 17.09
N ASP A 72 26.16 1.20 16.63
CA ASP A 72 26.59 0.50 15.42
C ASP A 72 25.77 0.82 14.17
N GLY A 73 25.51 2.11 13.94
CA GLY A 73 24.90 2.60 12.70
C GLY A 73 23.38 2.42 12.59
N VAL A 74 22.69 2.07 13.67
CA VAL A 74 21.22 2.06 13.70
C VAL A 74 20.69 2.46 15.07
N VAL A 75 19.71 3.34 15.09
CA VAL A 75 18.96 3.72 16.29
C VAL A 75 17.67 2.91 16.33
N THR A 76 17.43 2.20 17.41
CA THR A 76 16.29 1.28 17.56
C THR A 76 15.55 1.52 18.86
N GLY A 77 14.25 1.34 18.86
CA GLY A 77 13.44 1.49 20.06
C GLY A 77 11.95 1.48 19.79
N SER A 78 11.21 1.97 20.75
CA SER A 78 9.76 2.14 20.67
C SER A 78 9.34 3.54 21.07
N GLY A 79 8.16 3.94 20.64
CA GLY A 79 7.55 5.21 20.99
C GLY A 79 6.10 5.22 20.59
N THR A 80 5.49 6.40 20.55
CA THR A 80 4.08 6.52 20.13
C THR A 80 3.94 7.44 18.92
N ILE A 81 2.91 7.17 18.13
CA ILE A 81 2.37 8.07 17.11
C ILE A 81 0.90 8.31 17.46
N ASN A 82 0.55 9.55 17.73
CA ASN A 82 -0.79 9.93 18.18
C ASN A 82 -1.26 9.06 19.37
N GLY A 83 -0.34 8.83 20.34
CA GLY A 83 -0.58 8.03 21.54
C GLY A 83 -0.56 6.51 21.35
N ARG A 84 -0.34 6.01 20.12
CA ARG A 84 -0.35 4.58 19.80
C ARG A 84 1.07 4.03 19.67
N LEU A 85 1.34 2.90 20.31
CA LEU A 85 2.66 2.25 20.31
C LEU A 85 3.10 1.85 18.90
N VAL A 86 4.34 2.19 18.59
CA VAL A 86 5.06 1.72 17.40
C VAL A 86 6.50 1.36 17.75
N PHE A 87 7.10 0.49 16.97
CA PHE A 87 8.54 0.21 17.02
C PHE A 87 9.20 0.82 15.80
N VAL A 88 10.42 1.33 15.99
CA VAL A 88 11.16 2.04 14.94
C VAL A 88 12.62 1.63 14.95
N PHE A 89 13.18 1.49 13.75
CA PHE A 89 14.63 1.55 13.55
C PHE A 89 14.95 2.65 12.52
N SER A 90 16.06 3.34 12.75
CA SER A 90 16.55 4.39 11.85
C SER A 90 18.02 4.16 11.58
N GLN A 91 18.36 3.85 10.35
CA GLN A 91 19.75 3.61 9.95
C GLN A 91 20.50 4.94 9.88
N ASP A 92 21.69 4.96 10.48
CA ASP A 92 22.54 6.15 10.58
C ASP A 92 23.65 6.09 9.53
N PHE A 93 23.44 6.80 8.43
CA PHE A 93 24.41 6.88 7.34
C PHE A 93 25.74 7.50 7.77
N THR A 94 25.77 8.27 8.86
CA THR A 94 27.01 8.87 9.40
C THR A 94 27.96 7.83 9.99
N VAL A 95 27.46 6.62 10.31
CA VAL A 95 28.23 5.51 10.88
C VAL A 95 28.38 4.40 9.84
N PHE A 96 29.56 4.27 9.28
CA PHE A 96 29.89 3.27 8.24
C PHE A 96 28.91 3.24 7.06
N GLY A 97 28.39 4.41 6.68
CA GLY A 97 27.38 4.52 5.61
C GLY A 97 26.07 3.79 5.93
N GLY A 98 25.72 3.62 7.19
CA GLY A 98 24.51 2.89 7.60
C GLY A 98 24.57 1.39 7.25
N SER A 99 25.75 0.84 6.93
CA SER A 99 25.90 -0.54 6.50
C SER A 99 25.54 -1.54 7.59
N LEU A 100 24.89 -2.61 7.19
CA LEU A 100 24.40 -3.64 8.11
C LEU A 100 25.53 -4.60 8.53
N SER A 101 25.81 -4.60 9.82
CA SER A 101 26.65 -5.59 10.52
C SER A 101 25.78 -6.64 11.19
N GLU A 102 26.41 -7.66 11.75
CA GLU A 102 25.72 -8.64 12.61
C GLU A 102 25.02 -7.96 13.79
N SER A 103 25.72 -7.09 14.54
CA SER A 103 25.16 -6.36 15.68
C SER A 103 24.04 -5.40 15.29
N HIS A 104 24.19 -4.69 14.17
CA HIS A 104 23.18 -3.83 13.60
C HIS A 104 21.88 -4.62 13.29
N ALA A 105 22.02 -5.78 12.65
CA ALA A 105 20.89 -6.67 12.36
C ALA A 105 20.21 -7.18 13.63
N GLU A 106 20.99 -7.60 14.64
CA GLU A 106 20.46 -8.07 15.92
C GLU A 106 19.60 -7.02 16.62
N LYS A 107 19.97 -5.74 16.55
CA LYS A 107 19.18 -4.63 17.09
C LYS A 107 17.84 -4.50 16.38
N ILE A 108 17.82 -4.56 15.04
CA ILE A 108 16.59 -4.51 14.24
C ILE A 108 15.72 -5.74 14.56
N CYS A 109 16.28 -6.93 14.56
CA CYS A 109 15.57 -8.16 14.88
C CYS A 109 14.91 -8.10 16.26
N LYS A 110 15.62 -7.55 17.25
CA LYS A 110 15.10 -7.43 18.62
C LYS A 110 13.82 -6.59 18.68
N ILE A 111 13.79 -5.44 18.03
CA ILE A 111 12.57 -4.61 18.03
C ILE A 111 11.44 -5.24 17.22
N MET A 112 11.75 -5.94 16.13
CA MET A 112 10.74 -6.66 15.36
C MET A 112 10.13 -7.80 16.17
N ASP A 113 10.95 -8.57 16.90
CA ASP A 113 10.48 -9.63 17.80
C ASP A 113 9.59 -9.06 18.92
N GLN A 114 9.94 -7.92 19.50
CA GLN A 114 9.11 -7.23 20.50
C GLN A 114 7.79 -6.75 19.90
N ALA A 115 7.83 -6.14 18.73
CA ALA A 115 6.64 -5.65 18.04
C ALA A 115 5.63 -6.78 17.76
N MET A 116 6.09 -7.95 17.31
CA MET A 116 5.23 -9.11 17.09
C MET A 116 4.63 -9.65 18.38
N LYS A 117 5.39 -9.65 19.49
CA LYS A 117 4.91 -10.11 20.80
C LYS A 117 3.78 -9.25 21.34
N VAL A 118 3.90 -7.93 21.22
CA VAL A 118 2.92 -7.00 21.79
C VAL A 118 1.82 -6.61 20.79
N GLY A 119 2.04 -6.82 19.49
CA GLY A 119 1.10 -6.44 18.44
C GLY A 119 1.14 -4.93 18.15
N ALA A 120 2.28 -4.45 17.67
CA ALA A 120 2.47 -3.05 17.29
C ALA A 120 3.19 -2.95 15.93
N PRO A 121 2.94 -1.88 15.14
CA PRO A 121 3.60 -1.66 13.87
C PRO A 121 5.13 -1.51 14.01
N VAL A 122 5.85 -1.88 12.96
CA VAL A 122 7.28 -1.58 12.79
C VAL A 122 7.44 -0.58 11.64
N ILE A 123 8.17 0.49 11.91
CA ILE A 123 8.53 1.50 10.91
C ILE A 123 10.05 1.50 10.76
N GLY A 124 10.52 1.17 9.56
CA GLY A 124 11.94 1.22 9.20
C GLY A 124 12.27 2.50 8.45
N LEU A 125 13.20 3.29 8.98
CA LEU A 125 13.76 4.45 8.30
C LEU A 125 15.10 4.03 7.70
N ASN A 126 15.09 3.76 6.39
CA ASN A 126 16.18 3.10 5.69
C ASN A 126 17.11 4.13 5.04
N ASP A 127 18.39 4.04 5.38
CA ASP A 127 19.46 4.89 4.83
C ASP A 127 20.78 4.13 4.93
N SER A 128 21.07 3.24 3.96
CA SER A 128 22.15 2.26 4.07
C SER A 128 22.83 1.98 2.74
N GLY A 129 24.13 1.91 2.78
CA GLY A 129 24.97 1.45 1.66
C GLY A 129 24.93 -0.06 1.42
N GLY A 130 24.21 -0.84 2.23
CA GLY A 130 24.11 -2.29 2.10
C GLY A 130 24.88 -3.08 3.15
N ALA A 131 25.41 -4.25 2.80
CA ALA A 131 26.16 -5.08 3.72
C ALA A 131 27.50 -4.45 4.12
N ARG A 132 27.88 -4.57 5.41
CA ARG A 132 29.20 -4.16 5.90
C ARG A 132 30.24 -5.19 5.43
N ILE A 133 30.97 -4.88 4.39
CA ILE A 133 31.88 -5.80 3.70
C ILE A 133 33.01 -6.32 4.59
N GLN A 134 33.43 -5.55 5.60
CA GLN A 134 34.46 -5.95 6.56
C GLN A 134 34.05 -7.15 7.45
N GLU A 135 32.75 -7.40 7.58
CA GLU A 135 32.21 -8.53 8.36
C GLU A 135 31.89 -9.75 7.50
N GLY A 136 32.01 -9.64 6.19
CA GLY A 136 31.82 -10.76 5.27
C GLY A 136 30.46 -11.43 5.41
N VAL A 137 30.44 -12.75 5.57
CA VAL A 137 29.21 -13.56 5.64
C VAL A 137 28.36 -13.27 6.87
N ALA A 138 28.93 -12.75 7.95
CA ALA A 138 28.16 -12.37 9.15
C ALA A 138 27.14 -11.24 8.84
N SER A 139 27.52 -10.30 7.98
CA SER A 139 26.60 -9.28 7.48
C SER A 139 25.46 -9.88 6.66
N LEU A 140 25.74 -10.87 5.81
CA LEU A 140 24.70 -11.56 5.02
C LEU A 140 23.77 -12.37 5.92
N ALA A 141 24.31 -13.05 6.95
CA ALA A 141 23.51 -13.74 7.96
C ALA A 141 22.57 -12.77 8.68
N GLY A 142 23.07 -11.56 9.03
CA GLY A 142 22.26 -10.51 9.62
C GLY A 142 21.09 -10.09 8.73
N TYR A 143 21.30 -9.92 7.42
CA TYR A 143 20.20 -9.68 6.47
C TYR A 143 19.18 -10.81 6.47
N ALA A 144 19.63 -12.06 6.40
CA ALA A 144 18.73 -13.22 6.41
C ALA A 144 17.86 -13.27 7.68
N GLU A 145 18.41 -12.93 8.83
CA GLU A 145 17.69 -12.84 10.10
C GLU A 145 16.60 -11.75 10.07
N VAL A 146 16.87 -10.60 9.46
CA VAL A 146 15.87 -9.54 9.25
C VAL A 146 14.79 -10.00 8.27
N PHE A 147 15.17 -10.62 7.14
CA PHE A 147 14.21 -11.14 6.16
C PHE A 147 13.26 -12.15 6.75
N GLN A 148 13.79 -13.07 7.57
CA GLN A 148 12.97 -14.08 8.25
C GLN A 148 11.91 -13.41 9.14
N ARG A 149 12.26 -12.33 9.87
CA ARG A 149 11.29 -11.58 10.69
C ARG A 149 10.29 -10.81 9.83
N ASN A 150 10.71 -10.24 8.70
CA ASN A 150 9.74 -9.61 7.77
C ASN A 150 8.67 -10.62 7.33
N VAL A 151 9.06 -11.85 7.01
CA VAL A 151 8.14 -12.91 6.60
C VAL A 151 7.22 -13.32 7.76
N MET A 152 7.77 -13.52 8.96
CA MET A 152 6.96 -13.89 10.13
C MET A 152 6.02 -12.77 10.58
N ALA A 153 6.41 -11.52 10.43
CA ALA A 153 5.59 -10.35 10.75
C ALA A 153 4.50 -10.04 9.71
N SER A 154 4.65 -10.56 8.49
CA SER A 154 3.72 -10.31 7.38
C SER A 154 2.31 -10.79 7.72
N GLY A 155 1.34 -9.87 7.68
CA GLY A 155 -0.04 -10.14 8.07
C GLY A 155 -0.26 -10.26 9.58
N VAL A 156 0.76 -10.03 10.41
CA VAL A 156 0.68 -10.05 11.89
C VAL A 156 0.70 -8.63 12.45
N ILE A 157 1.66 -7.83 12.02
CA ILE A 157 1.80 -6.41 12.37
C ILE A 157 2.04 -5.59 11.09
N PRO A 158 1.53 -4.38 10.99
CA PRO A 158 1.86 -3.49 9.89
C PRO A 158 3.37 -3.19 9.83
N GLN A 159 3.96 -3.29 8.65
CA GLN A 159 5.36 -3.01 8.39
C GLN A 159 5.45 -1.89 7.35
N ILE A 160 6.06 -0.78 7.71
CA ILE A 160 6.23 0.39 6.84
C ILE A 160 7.72 0.67 6.66
N SER A 161 8.16 0.75 5.43
CA SER A 161 9.52 1.16 5.07
C SER A 161 9.52 2.57 4.49
N VAL A 162 10.38 3.42 5.01
CA VAL A 162 10.62 4.76 4.48
C VAL A 162 12.06 4.82 4.01
N ILE A 163 12.26 4.98 2.72
CA ILE A 163 13.59 5.05 2.12
C ILE A 163 14.02 6.51 2.07
N MET A 164 15.01 6.85 2.87
CA MET A 164 15.43 8.23 3.14
C MET A 164 16.89 8.50 2.73
N GLY A 165 17.46 7.56 1.99
CA GLY A 165 18.81 7.63 1.46
C GLY A 165 19.06 6.43 0.54
N PRO A 166 20.34 6.08 0.30
CA PRO A 166 20.69 4.88 -0.44
C PRO A 166 20.07 3.61 0.20
N CYS A 167 19.59 2.71 -0.65
CA CYS A 167 19.15 1.38 -0.27
C CYS A 167 19.52 0.43 -1.43
N ALA A 168 20.68 -0.25 -1.30
CA ALA A 168 21.29 -0.98 -2.39
C ALA A 168 21.62 -2.43 -2.02
N GLY A 169 21.65 -3.29 -3.02
CA GLY A 169 21.99 -4.71 -2.86
C GLY A 169 21.01 -5.43 -1.94
N GLY A 170 21.49 -6.18 -0.96
CA GLY A 170 20.67 -6.91 0.01
C GLY A 170 19.68 -6.04 0.80
N ALA A 171 20.00 -4.74 0.95
CA ALA A 171 19.16 -3.80 1.69
C ALA A 171 17.75 -3.60 1.08
N VAL A 172 17.55 -3.87 -0.21
CA VAL A 172 16.25 -3.64 -0.90
C VAL A 172 15.22 -4.71 -0.59
N TYR A 173 15.64 -5.92 -0.20
CA TYR A 173 14.71 -7.03 -0.05
C TYR A 173 13.86 -6.96 1.21
N SER A 174 14.39 -6.42 2.31
CA SER A 174 13.59 -6.19 3.52
C SER A 174 12.43 -5.22 3.25
N PRO A 175 12.66 -4.00 2.72
CA PRO A 175 11.56 -3.12 2.30
C PRO A 175 10.58 -3.77 1.32
N ALA A 176 11.06 -4.53 0.35
CA ALA A 176 10.21 -5.20 -0.64
C ALA A 176 9.23 -6.22 -0.04
N MET A 177 9.52 -6.76 1.15
CA MET A 177 8.65 -7.67 1.89
C MET A 177 7.73 -6.96 2.89
N THR A 178 7.92 -5.67 3.15
CA THR A 178 7.04 -4.89 4.01
C THR A 178 5.72 -4.53 3.30
N ASP A 179 4.76 -4.01 4.04
CA ASP A 179 3.43 -3.71 3.49
C ASP A 179 3.43 -2.48 2.59
N PHE A 180 4.18 -1.43 2.98
CA PHE A 180 4.28 -0.16 2.24
C PHE A 180 5.71 0.35 2.19
N ILE A 181 6.06 0.95 1.05
CA ILE A 181 7.34 1.60 0.82
C ILE A 181 7.09 3.06 0.43
N PHE A 182 7.60 3.98 1.24
CA PHE A 182 7.61 5.39 0.95
C PHE A 182 9.02 5.86 0.65
N MET A 183 9.19 6.73 -0.33
CA MET A 183 10.51 7.22 -0.74
C MET A 183 10.57 8.75 -0.71
N VAL A 184 11.78 9.28 -0.54
CA VAL A 184 12.06 10.72 -0.64
C VAL A 184 12.71 11.00 -1.99
N LYS A 185 12.18 11.96 -2.75
CA LYS A 185 12.68 12.35 -4.06
C LYS A 185 14.12 12.89 -3.96
N ASP A 186 14.90 12.67 -4.98
CA ASP A 186 16.25 13.20 -5.18
C ASP A 186 17.29 12.83 -4.12
N SER A 187 16.91 12.15 -3.03
CA SER A 187 17.81 11.75 -1.95
C SER A 187 17.77 10.27 -1.63
N SER A 188 16.75 9.54 -2.08
CA SER A 188 16.61 8.11 -1.84
C SER A 188 16.63 7.30 -3.13
N TYR A 189 17.26 6.14 -3.05
CA TYR A 189 17.41 5.22 -4.19
C TYR A 189 17.27 3.78 -3.73
N MET A 190 16.59 2.97 -4.55
CA MET A 190 16.52 1.51 -4.40
C MET A 190 16.95 0.85 -5.70
N PHE A 191 17.97 -0.01 -5.63
CA PHE A 191 18.37 -0.85 -6.76
C PHE A 191 19.17 -2.08 -6.30
N VAL A 192 19.11 -3.14 -7.06
CA VAL A 192 19.91 -4.35 -6.79
C VAL A 192 21.39 -4.04 -6.92
N THR A 193 21.77 -3.31 -7.99
CA THR A 193 23.12 -2.82 -8.21
C THR A 193 23.07 -1.40 -8.76
N GLY A 194 24.07 -0.58 -8.39
CA GLY A 194 24.14 0.81 -8.81
C GLY A 194 24.50 1.02 -10.28
N PRO A 195 24.42 2.29 -10.76
CA PRO A 195 24.65 2.64 -12.17
C PRO A 195 25.99 2.18 -12.75
N ASP A 196 27.06 2.15 -11.97
CA ASP A 196 28.39 1.72 -12.44
C ASP A 196 28.43 0.23 -12.80
N VAL A 197 27.76 -0.60 -12.00
CA VAL A 197 27.64 -2.04 -12.28
C VAL A 197 26.74 -2.27 -13.50
N VAL A 198 25.61 -1.56 -13.59
CA VAL A 198 24.72 -1.60 -14.75
C VAL A 198 25.50 -1.26 -16.03
N LYS A 199 26.26 -0.16 -16.00
CA LYS A 199 27.10 0.24 -17.15
C LYS A 199 28.12 -0.84 -17.54
N THR A 200 28.75 -1.46 -16.55
CA THR A 200 29.76 -2.50 -16.80
C THR A 200 29.16 -3.77 -17.40
N VAL A 201 27.97 -4.19 -16.93
CA VAL A 201 27.36 -5.46 -17.31
C VAL A 201 26.47 -5.33 -18.55
N THR A 202 25.63 -4.29 -18.61
CA THR A 202 24.63 -4.12 -19.68
C THR A 202 25.00 -3.05 -20.70
N GLN A 203 26.04 -2.26 -20.43
CA GLN A 203 26.48 -1.10 -21.23
C GLN A 203 25.46 0.06 -21.26
N GLU A 204 24.44 0.02 -20.39
CA GLU A 204 23.48 1.10 -20.21
C GLU A 204 24.09 2.21 -19.34
N THR A 205 23.88 3.46 -19.76
CA THR A 205 24.27 4.63 -18.97
C THR A 205 23.03 5.26 -18.37
N VAL A 206 22.90 5.19 -17.04
CA VAL A 206 21.75 5.70 -16.28
C VAL A 206 22.25 6.43 -15.03
N THR A 207 21.50 7.42 -14.57
CA THR A 207 21.71 8.05 -13.28
C THR A 207 21.12 7.21 -12.14
N GLN A 208 21.47 7.51 -10.91
CA GLN A 208 20.85 6.87 -9.74
C GLN A 208 19.34 7.10 -9.70
N GLU A 209 18.90 8.32 -10.01
CA GLU A 209 17.48 8.70 -10.02
C GLU A 209 16.71 7.97 -11.14
N GLU A 210 17.27 7.87 -12.34
CA GLU A 210 16.65 7.13 -13.45
C GLU A 210 16.55 5.63 -13.19
N LEU A 211 17.58 5.05 -12.54
CA LEU A 211 17.62 3.61 -12.27
C LEU A 211 16.69 3.21 -11.12
N GLY A 212 16.73 3.95 -10.00
CA GLY A 212 16.07 3.54 -8.78
C GLY A 212 15.60 4.67 -7.87
N GLY A 213 15.38 5.87 -8.42
CA GLY A 213 14.85 6.99 -7.65
C GLY A 213 13.37 6.84 -7.29
N ALA A 214 12.89 7.74 -6.45
CA ALA A 214 11.51 7.71 -5.94
C ALA A 214 10.48 7.77 -7.07
N VAL A 215 10.66 8.65 -8.06
CA VAL A 215 9.75 8.78 -9.21
C VAL A 215 9.75 7.51 -10.06
N THR A 216 10.89 6.89 -10.28
CA THR A 216 10.98 5.63 -11.03
C THR A 216 10.20 4.51 -10.35
N HIS A 217 10.36 4.36 -9.04
CA HIS A 217 9.70 3.28 -8.30
C HIS A 217 8.22 3.53 -8.03
N THR A 218 7.78 4.77 -7.95
CA THR A 218 6.34 5.07 -7.80
C THR A 218 5.58 5.07 -9.12
N SER A 219 6.23 5.30 -10.26
CA SER A 219 5.52 5.40 -11.56
C SER A 219 5.75 4.21 -12.49
N LYS A 220 7.01 3.72 -12.60
CA LYS A 220 7.36 2.68 -13.57
C LYS A 220 7.28 1.28 -12.98
N SER A 221 7.97 1.03 -11.87
CA SER A 221 8.06 -0.33 -11.30
C SER A 221 6.92 -0.68 -10.33
N GLY A 222 6.29 0.32 -9.72
CA GLY A 222 5.28 0.11 -8.68
C GLY A 222 5.85 -0.49 -7.38
N VAL A 223 7.15 -0.47 -7.19
CA VAL A 223 7.81 -0.97 -5.97
C VAL A 223 7.53 -0.05 -4.79
N ALA A 224 7.55 1.26 -5.00
CA ALA A 224 7.22 2.23 -3.97
C ALA A 224 5.76 2.71 -4.10
N ASP A 225 5.14 2.95 -2.97
CA ASP A 225 3.74 3.36 -2.89
C ASP A 225 3.57 4.87 -3.01
N LEU A 226 4.46 5.65 -2.40
CA LEU A 226 4.44 7.12 -2.42
C LEU A 226 5.84 7.71 -2.44
N ALA A 227 5.96 8.91 -3.03
CA ALA A 227 7.16 9.72 -3.05
C ALA A 227 6.87 11.12 -2.47
N PHE A 228 7.78 11.62 -1.66
CA PHE A 228 7.66 12.90 -0.97
C PHE A 228 8.85 13.81 -1.28
N GLU A 229 8.67 15.12 -1.15
CA GLU A 229 9.70 16.12 -1.52
C GLU A 229 10.90 16.11 -0.57
N ASN A 230 10.70 15.77 0.72
CA ASN A 230 11.75 15.79 1.73
C ASN A 230 11.43 14.86 2.91
N ASP A 231 12.42 14.70 3.80
CA ASP A 231 12.31 13.86 5.00
C ASP A 231 11.13 14.26 5.90
N VAL A 232 10.90 15.55 6.08
CA VAL A 232 9.85 16.07 6.97
C VAL A 232 8.47 15.67 6.46
N GLU A 233 8.19 15.95 5.19
CA GLU A 233 6.91 15.58 4.55
C GLU A 233 6.69 14.07 4.61
N ALA A 234 7.72 13.28 4.32
CA ALA A 234 7.61 11.82 4.37
C ALA A 234 7.20 11.33 5.77
N LEU A 235 7.84 11.85 6.82
CA LEU A 235 7.53 11.46 8.20
C LEU A 235 6.15 11.92 8.66
N GLU A 236 5.72 13.13 8.29
CA GLU A 236 4.36 13.61 8.54
C GLU A 236 3.30 12.72 7.88
N GLN A 237 3.53 12.31 6.63
CA GLN A 237 2.59 11.43 5.92
C GLN A 237 2.61 10.00 6.48
N VAL A 238 3.73 9.50 6.98
CA VAL A 238 3.76 8.23 7.73
C VAL A 238 2.92 8.32 9.00
N ARG A 239 3.04 9.40 9.77
CA ARG A 239 2.19 9.63 10.95
C ARG A 239 0.71 9.63 10.60
N ARG A 240 0.33 10.35 9.53
CA ARG A 240 -1.04 10.38 9.02
C ARG A 240 -1.52 9.00 8.58
N PHE A 241 -0.68 8.24 7.89
CA PHE A 241 -1.04 6.91 7.40
C PHE A 241 -1.24 5.90 8.53
N VAL A 242 -0.34 5.87 9.51
CA VAL A 242 -0.44 4.99 10.69
C VAL A 242 -1.75 5.20 11.44
N ASP A 243 -2.29 6.41 11.43
CA ASP A 243 -3.56 6.74 12.09
C ASP A 243 -4.78 6.02 11.51
N PHE A 244 -4.70 5.57 10.24
CA PHE A 244 -5.73 4.72 9.63
C PHE A 244 -5.62 3.25 10.01
N LEU A 245 -4.46 2.77 10.48
CA LEU A 245 -4.18 1.35 10.61
C LEU A 245 -4.50 0.82 12.02
N PRO A 246 -4.96 -0.44 12.16
CA PRO A 246 -4.93 -1.12 13.44
C PRO A 246 -3.48 -1.38 13.86
N ALA A 247 -3.24 -1.62 15.15
CA ALA A 247 -1.90 -1.91 15.65
C ALA A 247 -1.40 -3.30 15.19
N SER A 248 -2.30 -4.25 15.01
CA SER A 248 -1.99 -5.61 14.58
C SER A 248 -3.22 -6.32 14.03
N ASN A 249 -3.04 -7.54 13.55
CA ASN A 249 -4.13 -8.42 13.11
C ASN A 249 -5.08 -8.86 14.24
N ARG A 250 -4.77 -8.54 15.49
CA ARG A 250 -5.62 -8.84 16.67
C ARG A 250 -6.67 -7.76 16.92
N GLU A 251 -6.56 -6.63 16.27
CA GLU A 251 -7.46 -5.49 16.44
C GLU A 251 -8.37 -5.34 15.22
N LYS A 252 -9.55 -4.79 15.47
CA LYS A 252 -10.42 -4.31 14.38
C LYS A 252 -9.91 -2.98 13.84
N SER A 253 -10.42 -2.61 12.68
CA SER A 253 -10.21 -1.30 12.08
C SER A 253 -10.47 -0.17 13.09
N PRO A 254 -9.57 0.81 13.23
CA PRO A 254 -9.74 1.87 14.22
C PRO A 254 -10.93 2.77 13.88
N ILE A 255 -11.53 3.33 14.94
CA ILE A 255 -12.62 4.30 14.84
C ILE A 255 -12.16 5.62 15.41
N ARG A 256 -12.39 6.67 14.66
CA ARG A 256 -12.18 8.06 15.05
C ARG A 256 -13.52 8.80 15.06
N GLU A 257 -13.73 9.66 16.06
CA GLU A 257 -14.86 10.57 16.04
C GLU A 257 -14.76 11.52 14.84
N THR A 258 -15.89 11.75 14.18
CA THR A 258 -15.99 12.65 13.05
C THR A 258 -17.20 13.56 13.20
N PRO A 259 -17.09 14.86 12.85
CA PRO A 259 -18.24 15.75 12.76
C PRO A 259 -19.07 15.52 11.48
N ASP A 260 -18.57 14.73 10.53
CA ASP A 260 -19.24 14.46 9.25
C ASP A 260 -20.34 13.42 9.40
N SER A 261 -21.59 13.86 9.36
CA SER A 261 -22.75 13.00 9.59
C SER A 261 -22.81 11.83 8.61
N VAL A 262 -23.07 10.64 9.13
CA VAL A 262 -23.36 9.43 8.32
C VAL A 262 -24.65 9.57 7.51
N GLU A 263 -25.57 10.44 7.93
CA GLU A 263 -26.85 10.70 7.27
C GLU A 263 -26.73 11.79 6.19
N ARG A 264 -25.55 12.36 5.96
CA ARG A 264 -25.32 13.39 4.94
C ARG A 264 -25.70 12.86 3.55
N VAL A 265 -26.51 13.65 2.86
CA VAL A 265 -26.94 13.42 1.46
C VAL A 265 -26.07 14.26 0.54
N GLU A 266 -25.62 13.70 -0.57
CA GLU A 266 -24.73 14.36 -1.52
C GLU A 266 -25.40 14.46 -2.89
N MET A 267 -26.17 15.52 -3.10
CA MET A 267 -26.96 15.73 -4.32
C MET A 267 -26.11 15.82 -5.61
N ALA A 268 -24.85 16.24 -5.51
CA ALA A 268 -23.95 16.31 -6.66
C ALA A 268 -23.68 14.95 -7.31
N LEU A 269 -23.89 13.84 -6.59
CA LEU A 269 -23.72 12.50 -7.13
C LEU A 269 -24.78 12.14 -8.18
N ASP A 270 -25.96 12.76 -8.15
CA ASP A 270 -27.02 12.47 -9.13
C ASP A 270 -26.65 12.90 -10.56
N SER A 271 -25.67 13.78 -10.70
CA SER A 271 -25.15 14.25 -11.98
C SER A 271 -23.70 13.85 -12.27
N LEU A 272 -23.08 13.00 -11.45
CA LEU A 272 -21.70 12.62 -11.61
C LEU A 272 -21.46 11.78 -12.88
N ILE A 273 -22.37 10.85 -13.16
CA ILE A 273 -22.24 9.99 -14.34
C ILE A 273 -22.72 10.75 -15.57
N PRO A 274 -21.86 10.92 -16.60
CA PRO A 274 -22.28 11.53 -17.85
C PRO A 274 -23.39 10.74 -18.55
N SER A 275 -24.30 11.45 -19.21
CA SER A 275 -25.36 10.82 -20.02
C SER A 275 -24.81 10.05 -21.23
N ASP A 276 -23.67 10.48 -21.75
CA ASP A 276 -22.94 9.74 -22.78
C ASP A 276 -22.12 8.61 -22.14
N PRO A 277 -22.41 7.32 -22.44
CA PRO A 277 -21.73 6.18 -21.86
C PRO A 277 -20.25 6.07 -22.24
N HIS A 278 -19.80 6.79 -23.26
CA HIS A 278 -18.40 6.85 -23.70
C HIS A 278 -17.60 7.96 -23.01
N LYS A 279 -18.29 8.91 -22.37
CA LYS A 279 -17.61 10.01 -21.67
C LYS A 279 -17.11 9.54 -20.29
N PRO A 280 -15.80 9.66 -20.01
CA PRO A 280 -15.26 9.30 -18.70
C PRO A 280 -15.66 10.33 -17.63
N TYR A 281 -15.58 9.91 -16.37
CA TYR A 281 -15.66 10.77 -15.19
C TYR A 281 -14.57 10.34 -14.20
N ASP A 282 -14.24 11.23 -13.26
CA ASP A 282 -13.23 10.96 -12.24
C ASP A 282 -13.87 10.25 -11.04
N MET A 283 -13.52 8.99 -10.82
CA MET A 283 -14.00 8.21 -9.68
C MET A 283 -13.55 8.82 -8.34
N LYS A 284 -12.48 9.60 -8.32
CA LYS A 284 -12.01 10.27 -7.10
C LYS A 284 -13.02 11.32 -6.60
N GLU A 285 -13.80 11.93 -7.50
CA GLU A 285 -14.89 12.82 -7.07
C GLU A 285 -15.93 12.09 -6.22
N LEU A 286 -16.30 10.86 -6.62
CA LEU A 286 -17.18 10.01 -5.81
C LEU A 286 -16.54 9.71 -4.46
N ILE A 287 -15.29 9.27 -4.46
CA ILE A 287 -14.57 8.90 -3.23
C ILE A 287 -14.59 10.07 -2.24
N HIS A 288 -14.15 11.26 -2.65
CA HIS A 288 -14.09 12.42 -1.77
C HIS A 288 -15.46 12.86 -1.24
N LYS A 289 -16.54 12.60 -1.99
CA LYS A 289 -17.91 12.97 -1.59
C LYS A 289 -18.52 11.99 -0.58
N ILE A 290 -18.08 10.73 -0.54
CA ILE A 290 -18.69 9.70 0.31
C ILE A 290 -17.90 9.41 1.58
N VAL A 291 -16.62 9.73 1.62
CA VAL A 291 -15.78 9.51 2.80
C VAL A 291 -15.91 10.64 3.81
N ASP A 292 -15.55 10.37 5.05
CA ASP A 292 -15.59 11.36 6.12
C ASP A 292 -14.64 12.52 5.80
N GLU A 293 -15.16 13.75 5.90
CA GLU A 293 -14.42 15.00 5.71
C GLU A 293 -13.71 15.10 4.33
N GLY A 294 -14.05 14.20 3.38
CA GLY A 294 -13.36 14.09 2.10
C GLY A 294 -11.91 13.60 2.22
N ASP A 295 -11.53 13.02 3.35
CA ASP A 295 -10.15 12.60 3.65
C ASP A 295 -9.89 11.20 3.07
N PHE A 296 -9.09 11.16 2.01
CA PHE A 296 -8.67 9.94 1.32
C PHE A 296 -7.15 9.87 1.21
N PHE A 297 -6.55 8.82 1.76
CA PHE A 297 -5.12 8.56 1.64
C PHE A 297 -4.89 7.54 0.53
N GLU A 298 -4.65 8.06 -0.69
CA GLU A 298 -4.38 7.24 -1.87
C GLU A 298 -2.94 6.72 -1.84
N THR A 299 -2.76 5.42 -2.08
CA THR A 299 -1.45 4.79 -2.28
C THR A 299 -1.27 4.40 -3.75
N GLN A 300 -0.03 4.37 -4.23
CA GLN A 300 0.31 4.08 -5.64
C GLN A 300 -0.46 4.96 -6.66
N ALA A 301 -0.67 6.22 -6.32
CA ALA A 301 -1.40 7.15 -7.19
C ALA A 301 -0.76 7.33 -8.59
N GLU A 302 0.55 7.15 -8.69
CA GLU A 302 1.30 7.31 -9.94
C GLU A 302 1.50 6.02 -10.74
N HIS A 303 1.15 4.85 -10.15
CA HIS A 303 1.26 3.53 -10.78
C HIS A 303 -0.10 2.92 -11.05
N ALA A 304 -0.27 2.25 -12.19
CA ALA A 304 -1.52 1.59 -12.57
C ALA A 304 -2.75 2.48 -12.29
N LYS A 305 -2.77 3.66 -12.89
CA LYS A 305 -3.76 4.73 -12.62
C LYS A 305 -5.19 4.36 -13.00
N ASN A 306 -5.39 3.29 -13.74
CA ASN A 306 -6.71 2.72 -14.10
C ASN A 306 -7.40 2.06 -12.91
N ILE A 307 -6.70 1.86 -11.78
CA ILE A 307 -7.29 1.46 -10.51
C ILE A 307 -6.79 2.35 -9.36
N ILE A 308 -7.69 2.68 -8.45
CA ILE A 308 -7.43 3.53 -7.28
C ILE A 308 -7.48 2.64 -6.05
N VAL A 309 -6.46 2.74 -5.19
CA VAL A 309 -6.45 2.08 -3.89
C VAL A 309 -6.01 3.07 -2.81
N GLY A 310 -6.57 2.95 -1.63
CA GLY A 310 -6.21 3.81 -0.50
C GLY A 310 -7.11 3.59 0.70
N THR A 311 -6.81 4.31 1.78
CA THR A 311 -7.57 4.26 3.03
C THR A 311 -8.36 5.55 3.24
N ALA A 312 -9.54 5.41 3.81
CA ALA A 312 -10.41 6.52 4.20
C ALA A 312 -11.20 6.13 5.45
N ARG A 313 -12.10 6.99 5.88
CA ARG A 313 -13.06 6.67 6.95
C ARG A 313 -14.49 6.88 6.47
N ILE A 314 -15.39 6.01 6.91
CA ILE A 314 -16.83 6.16 6.73
C ILE A 314 -17.50 5.92 8.07
N GLY A 315 -18.16 6.94 8.61
CA GLY A 315 -18.72 6.89 9.95
C GLY A 315 -17.67 6.73 11.05
N GLY A 316 -16.48 7.28 10.83
CA GLY A 316 -15.32 7.20 11.72
C GLY A 316 -14.46 5.94 11.58
N GLU A 317 -14.99 4.87 10.99
CA GLU A 317 -14.27 3.61 10.83
C GLU A 317 -13.38 3.64 9.59
N THR A 318 -12.13 3.18 9.73
CA THR A 318 -11.22 3.04 8.58
C THR A 318 -11.74 1.96 7.63
N VAL A 319 -11.78 2.31 6.36
CA VAL A 319 -12.09 1.40 5.24
C VAL A 319 -11.01 1.47 4.17
N GLY A 320 -10.72 0.34 3.52
CA GLY A 320 -9.91 0.30 2.32
C GLY A 320 -10.80 0.52 1.09
N ILE A 321 -10.38 1.35 0.18
CA ILE A 321 -11.10 1.63 -1.08
C ILE A 321 -10.35 1.01 -2.23
N VAL A 322 -11.07 0.27 -3.08
CA VAL A 322 -10.59 -0.24 -4.36
C VAL A 322 -11.58 0.21 -5.43
N ALA A 323 -11.14 1.01 -6.38
CA ALA A 323 -12.03 1.62 -7.35
C ALA A 323 -11.45 1.61 -8.77
N ASN A 324 -12.27 1.34 -9.77
CA ASN A 324 -11.87 1.55 -11.16
C ASN A 324 -11.79 3.05 -11.45
N GLN A 325 -10.84 3.48 -12.29
CA GLN A 325 -10.73 4.86 -12.75
C GLN A 325 -11.09 4.95 -14.23
N PRO A 326 -12.31 5.36 -14.57
CA PRO A 326 -12.76 5.43 -15.96
C PRO A 326 -11.97 6.39 -16.86
N MET A 327 -11.28 7.34 -16.27
CA MET A 327 -10.44 8.30 -17.01
C MET A 327 -9.17 7.66 -17.59
N VAL A 328 -8.77 6.48 -17.09
CA VAL A 328 -7.57 5.79 -17.53
C VAL A 328 -7.95 4.41 -18.05
N LEU A 329 -7.62 4.10 -19.30
CA LEU A 329 -7.97 2.83 -19.97
C LEU A 329 -9.47 2.46 -19.84
N ALA A 330 -10.35 3.46 -19.76
CA ALA A 330 -11.79 3.30 -19.51
C ALA A 330 -12.12 2.47 -18.25
N GLY A 331 -11.20 2.34 -17.30
CA GLY A 331 -11.35 1.52 -16.11
C GLY A 331 -11.05 0.03 -16.32
N CYS A 332 -10.54 -0.40 -17.48
CA CYS A 332 -10.13 -1.78 -17.71
C CYS A 332 -9.13 -2.27 -16.69
N LEU A 333 -9.20 -3.55 -16.35
CA LEU A 333 -8.18 -4.23 -15.57
C LEU A 333 -7.06 -4.72 -16.49
N ASP A 334 -5.84 -4.43 -16.12
CA ASP A 334 -4.63 -4.95 -16.75
C ASP A 334 -3.74 -5.66 -15.72
N ILE A 335 -2.54 -6.04 -16.11
CA ILE A 335 -1.59 -6.73 -15.24
C ILE A 335 -1.27 -5.91 -14.00
N ASP A 336 -0.91 -4.65 -14.19
CA ASP A 336 -0.43 -3.80 -13.09
C ASP A 336 -1.56 -3.40 -12.15
N SER A 337 -2.74 -3.07 -12.65
CA SER A 337 -3.92 -2.79 -11.83
C SER A 337 -4.38 -4.01 -11.05
N SER A 338 -4.31 -5.20 -11.64
CA SER A 338 -4.65 -6.45 -10.96
C SER A 338 -3.69 -6.74 -9.81
N ARG A 339 -2.39 -6.54 -10.00
CA ARG A 339 -1.37 -6.73 -8.96
C ARG A 339 -1.50 -5.70 -7.85
N LYS A 340 -1.66 -4.42 -8.20
CA LYS A 340 -1.85 -3.31 -7.25
C LYS A 340 -3.06 -3.55 -6.36
N ALA A 341 -4.21 -3.83 -6.94
CA ALA A 341 -5.44 -4.07 -6.20
C ALA A 341 -5.37 -5.36 -5.36
N ALA A 342 -4.83 -6.45 -5.90
CA ALA A 342 -4.70 -7.71 -5.17
C ALA A 342 -3.84 -7.56 -3.90
N ARG A 343 -2.71 -6.86 -4.00
CA ARG A 343 -1.84 -6.57 -2.86
C ARG A 343 -2.57 -5.76 -1.79
N PHE A 344 -3.29 -4.73 -2.18
CA PHE A 344 -4.03 -3.87 -1.27
C PHE A 344 -5.20 -4.60 -0.59
N VAL A 345 -5.96 -5.41 -1.33
CA VAL A 345 -7.05 -6.23 -0.76
C VAL A 345 -6.50 -7.20 0.28
N ARG A 346 -5.39 -7.88 0.00
CA ARG A 346 -4.76 -8.78 0.97
C ARG A 346 -4.28 -8.05 2.22
N PHE A 347 -3.71 -6.86 2.06
CA PHE A 347 -3.34 -6.01 3.21
C PHE A 347 -4.55 -5.69 4.08
N CYS A 348 -5.65 -5.23 3.48
CA CYS A 348 -6.88 -4.93 4.21
C CYS A 348 -7.40 -6.16 4.97
N ASP A 349 -7.41 -7.32 4.30
CA ASP A 349 -7.89 -8.57 4.93
C ASP A 349 -6.98 -9.02 6.09
N CYS A 350 -5.66 -8.90 5.94
CA CYS A 350 -4.71 -9.21 7.01
C CYS A 350 -4.97 -8.39 8.28
N PHE A 351 -5.37 -7.14 8.13
CA PHE A 351 -5.50 -6.19 9.23
C PHE A 351 -6.94 -5.78 9.56
N ASN A 352 -7.91 -6.63 9.23
CA ASN A 352 -9.32 -6.44 9.58
C ASN A 352 -9.90 -5.09 9.09
N ILE A 353 -9.41 -4.57 7.97
CA ILE A 353 -9.89 -3.33 7.37
C ILE A 353 -11.02 -3.67 6.38
N PRO A 354 -12.26 -3.20 6.62
CA PRO A 354 -13.36 -3.39 5.69
C PRO A 354 -13.04 -2.81 4.30
N ILE A 355 -13.56 -3.42 3.25
CA ILE A 355 -13.26 -3.02 1.86
C ILE A 355 -14.51 -2.46 1.19
N LEU A 356 -14.39 -1.24 0.66
CA LEU A 356 -15.34 -0.64 -0.27
C LEU A 356 -14.80 -0.78 -1.69
N THR A 357 -15.58 -1.41 -2.55
CA THR A 357 -15.24 -1.54 -3.98
C THR A 357 -16.20 -0.69 -4.83
N LEU A 358 -15.64 0.23 -5.63
CA LEU A 358 -16.40 1.08 -6.56
C LEU A 358 -16.13 0.60 -7.98
N VAL A 359 -17.17 0.21 -8.69
CA VAL A 359 -17.05 -0.53 -9.95
C VAL A 359 -17.56 0.30 -11.13
N ASP A 360 -16.67 0.53 -12.08
CA ASP A 360 -16.97 0.93 -13.46
C ASP A 360 -15.89 0.29 -14.36
N VAL A 361 -16.13 -0.95 -14.80
CA VAL A 361 -15.15 -1.77 -15.49
C VAL A 361 -15.73 -2.44 -16.73
N PRO A 362 -15.20 -2.15 -17.93
CA PRO A 362 -15.68 -2.78 -19.17
C PRO A 362 -15.10 -4.18 -19.41
N GLY A 363 -14.08 -4.58 -18.68
CA GLY A 363 -13.41 -5.88 -18.81
C GLY A 363 -11.93 -5.85 -18.47
N PHE A 364 -11.26 -6.94 -18.75
CA PHE A 364 -9.80 -6.99 -18.79
C PHE A 364 -9.28 -6.41 -20.09
N LEU A 365 -8.12 -5.73 -20.04
CA LEU A 365 -7.51 -5.11 -21.20
C LEU A 365 -7.04 -6.19 -22.21
N PRO A 366 -7.56 -6.21 -23.44
CA PRO A 366 -7.13 -7.17 -24.45
C PRO A 366 -5.79 -6.79 -25.08
N GLY A 367 -5.17 -7.75 -25.72
CA GLY A 367 -3.99 -7.53 -26.56
C GLY A 367 -2.83 -8.48 -26.27
N THR A 368 -1.98 -8.69 -27.27
CA THR A 368 -0.86 -9.63 -27.17
C THR A 368 0.13 -9.29 -26.07
N ALA A 369 0.36 -7.99 -25.81
CA ALA A 369 1.24 -7.54 -24.72
C ALA A 369 0.72 -8.01 -23.34
N GLN A 370 -0.58 -7.94 -23.10
CA GLN A 370 -1.20 -8.42 -21.86
C GLN A 370 -1.20 -9.97 -21.81
N GLU A 371 -1.58 -10.63 -22.90
CA GLU A 371 -1.62 -12.11 -22.95
C GLU A 371 -0.23 -12.72 -22.74
N TYR A 372 0.78 -12.23 -23.46
CA TYR A 372 2.15 -12.76 -23.37
C TYR A 372 2.83 -12.44 -22.03
N SER A 373 2.43 -11.37 -21.37
CA SER A 373 2.91 -11.00 -20.04
C SER A 373 2.09 -11.64 -18.91
N GLY A 374 1.10 -12.48 -19.22
CA GLY A 374 0.40 -13.32 -18.26
C GLY A 374 -0.80 -12.67 -17.55
N ILE A 375 -1.59 -11.84 -18.27
CA ILE A 375 -2.80 -11.20 -17.71
C ILE A 375 -3.72 -12.21 -17.02
N ILE A 376 -3.87 -13.42 -17.54
CA ILE A 376 -4.69 -14.48 -16.97
C ILE A 376 -4.25 -14.79 -15.53
N LYS A 377 -2.95 -14.97 -15.33
CA LYS A 377 -2.37 -15.27 -14.01
C LYS A 377 -2.45 -14.07 -13.06
N HIS A 378 -2.18 -12.88 -13.56
CA HIS A 378 -2.23 -11.65 -12.77
C HIS A 378 -3.67 -11.23 -12.42
N GLY A 379 -4.61 -11.38 -13.34
CA GLY A 379 -6.04 -11.17 -13.06
C GLY A 379 -6.57 -12.17 -12.02
N ALA A 380 -6.11 -13.41 -12.08
CA ALA A 380 -6.44 -14.43 -11.09
C ALA A 380 -5.96 -14.08 -9.67
N LYS A 381 -4.89 -13.28 -9.51
CA LYS A 381 -4.46 -12.79 -8.18
C LYS A 381 -5.52 -11.89 -7.53
N LEU A 382 -6.13 -11.01 -8.30
CA LEU A 382 -7.18 -10.12 -7.79
C LEU A 382 -8.44 -10.89 -7.42
N LEU A 383 -8.85 -11.82 -8.29
CA LEU A 383 -9.96 -12.73 -8.00
C LEU A 383 -9.70 -13.52 -6.72
N TYR A 384 -8.52 -14.08 -6.59
CA TYR A 384 -8.10 -14.83 -5.40
C TYR A 384 -8.17 -13.97 -4.14
N ALA A 385 -7.61 -12.77 -4.17
CA ALA A 385 -7.59 -11.86 -3.04
C ALA A 385 -9.00 -11.51 -2.55
N PHE A 386 -9.91 -11.14 -3.45
CA PHE A 386 -11.28 -10.84 -3.07
C PHE A 386 -12.07 -12.06 -2.57
N ALA A 387 -11.86 -13.22 -3.19
CA ALA A 387 -12.55 -14.45 -2.79
C ALA A 387 -12.06 -14.95 -1.42
N GLU A 388 -10.78 -14.81 -1.12
CA GLU A 388 -10.18 -15.22 0.16
C GLU A 388 -10.53 -14.27 1.30
N ALA A 389 -10.70 -12.99 1.03
CA ALA A 389 -10.92 -11.96 2.03
C ALA A 389 -12.15 -12.23 2.89
N THR A 390 -11.97 -12.16 4.22
CA THR A 390 -12.99 -12.43 5.23
C THR A 390 -13.56 -11.16 5.87
N VAL A 391 -12.93 -10.01 5.66
CA VAL A 391 -13.40 -8.71 6.14
C VAL A 391 -14.75 -8.33 5.51
N PRO A 392 -15.50 -7.38 6.11
CA PRO A 392 -16.66 -6.79 5.47
C PRO A 392 -16.34 -6.27 4.07
N LYS A 393 -17.13 -6.68 3.08
CA LYS A 393 -16.99 -6.28 1.68
C LYS A 393 -18.28 -5.65 1.19
N VAL A 394 -18.22 -4.35 0.90
CA VAL A 394 -19.33 -3.59 0.33
C VAL A 394 -18.95 -3.14 -1.07
N THR A 395 -19.82 -3.37 -2.04
CA THR A 395 -19.57 -3.03 -3.45
C THR A 395 -20.65 -2.09 -3.95
N LEU A 396 -20.25 -1.08 -4.71
CA LEU A 396 -21.13 -0.19 -5.44
C LEU A 396 -20.77 -0.21 -6.92
N ILE A 397 -21.72 -0.61 -7.75
CA ILE A 397 -21.59 -0.56 -9.22
C ILE A 397 -22.19 0.74 -9.69
N THR A 398 -21.35 1.63 -10.22
CA THR A 398 -21.77 2.97 -10.66
C THR A 398 -22.23 3.00 -12.10
N ARG A 399 -21.56 2.25 -12.98
CA ARG A 399 -21.86 2.19 -14.40
C ARG A 399 -21.58 0.81 -14.97
N LYS A 400 -20.47 0.57 -15.66
CA LYS A 400 -20.18 -0.71 -16.33
C LYS A 400 -19.68 -1.77 -15.36
N ALA A 401 -20.13 -2.99 -15.53
CA ALA A 401 -19.61 -4.18 -14.85
C ALA A 401 -19.76 -5.38 -15.80
N TYR A 402 -18.76 -5.61 -16.67
CA TYR A 402 -18.85 -6.54 -17.77
C TYR A 402 -17.95 -7.77 -17.61
N GLY A 403 -18.49 -8.93 -17.98
CA GLY A 403 -17.75 -10.18 -18.09
C GLY A 403 -17.09 -10.63 -16.80
N GLY A 404 -15.93 -11.26 -16.93
CA GLY A 404 -15.14 -11.72 -15.77
C GLY A 404 -14.67 -10.60 -14.84
N ALA A 405 -14.58 -9.37 -15.33
CA ALA A 405 -14.24 -8.23 -14.48
C ALA A 405 -15.36 -7.87 -13.49
N TYR A 406 -16.63 -8.07 -13.87
CA TYR A 406 -17.76 -8.03 -12.94
C TYR A 406 -17.56 -9.01 -11.77
N ASP A 407 -17.18 -10.25 -12.06
CA ASP A 407 -16.94 -11.25 -11.02
C ASP A 407 -15.79 -10.81 -10.10
N VAL A 408 -14.67 -10.41 -10.69
CA VAL A 408 -13.42 -10.12 -9.98
C VAL A 408 -13.54 -8.92 -9.04
N MET A 409 -14.28 -7.88 -9.43
CA MET A 409 -14.44 -6.65 -8.66
C MET A 409 -15.42 -6.81 -7.47
N SER A 410 -15.15 -7.76 -6.60
CA SER A 410 -15.90 -8.00 -5.35
C SER A 410 -17.39 -8.23 -5.57
N SER A 411 -17.73 -9.09 -6.55
CA SER A 411 -19.12 -9.47 -6.81
C SER A 411 -19.75 -10.20 -5.62
N LYS A 412 -21.07 -10.24 -5.63
CA LYS A 412 -21.86 -11.04 -4.67
C LYS A 412 -21.40 -12.50 -4.64
N HIS A 413 -21.02 -13.04 -5.80
CA HIS A 413 -20.60 -14.44 -5.98
C HIS A 413 -19.24 -14.74 -5.36
N LEU A 414 -18.36 -13.73 -5.22
CA LEU A 414 -17.09 -13.82 -4.50
C LEU A 414 -17.22 -13.40 -3.03
N ARG A 415 -18.34 -13.75 -2.40
CA ARG A 415 -18.60 -13.51 -0.99
C ARG A 415 -18.74 -12.02 -0.64
N GLY A 416 -19.18 -11.19 -1.59
CA GLY A 416 -19.56 -9.79 -1.33
C GLY A 416 -20.76 -9.74 -0.36
N ASP A 417 -20.62 -8.98 0.74
CA ASP A 417 -21.66 -8.94 1.78
C ASP A 417 -22.84 -8.06 1.37
N MET A 418 -22.57 -6.84 0.93
CA MET A 418 -23.57 -5.90 0.42
C MET A 418 -23.12 -5.36 -0.94
N ASN A 419 -23.95 -5.60 -1.95
CA ASN A 419 -23.72 -5.13 -3.32
C ASN A 419 -24.84 -4.18 -3.74
N TYR A 420 -24.48 -2.92 -3.94
CA TYR A 420 -25.38 -1.88 -4.43
C TYR A 420 -25.10 -1.56 -5.89
N ALA A 421 -26.10 -1.04 -6.58
CA ALA A 421 -25.95 -0.47 -7.91
C ALA A 421 -26.62 0.90 -7.98
N TRP A 422 -26.09 1.79 -8.78
CA TRP A 422 -26.81 2.99 -9.22
C TRP A 422 -27.75 2.67 -10.37
N PRO A 423 -28.77 3.48 -10.64
CA PRO A 423 -29.64 3.28 -11.80
C PRO A 423 -28.91 3.27 -13.14
N THR A 424 -27.74 3.88 -13.21
CA THR A 424 -26.84 3.92 -14.37
C THR A 424 -25.99 2.66 -14.56
N ALA A 425 -26.11 1.68 -13.65
CA ALA A 425 -25.30 0.46 -13.73
C ALA A 425 -25.72 -0.43 -14.90
N GLU A 426 -24.72 -0.98 -15.57
CA GLU A 426 -24.88 -1.95 -16.66
C GLU A 426 -24.12 -3.24 -16.29
N ILE A 427 -24.87 -4.27 -15.93
CA ILE A 427 -24.28 -5.56 -15.47
C ILE A 427 -24.58 -6.61 -16.54
N ALA A 428 -23.57 -7.00 -17.30
CA ALA A 428 -23.75 -7.88 -18.45
C ALA A 428 -22.48 -8.69 -18.77
N VAL A 429 -22.62 -9.71 -19.62
CA VAL A 429 -21.47 -10.49 -20.10
C VAL A 429 -20.51 -9.63 -20.92
N MET A 430 -21.04 -8.70 -21.71
CA MET A 430 -20.29 -7.75 -22.52
C MET A 430 -21.15 -6.53 -22.87
N GLY A 431 -20.53 -5.51 -23.44
CA GLY A 431 -21.25 -4.33 -23.93
C GLY A 431 -22.32 -4.70 -24.98
N SER A 432 -23.44 -4.00 -24.96
CA SER A 432 -24.64 -4.32 -25.76
C SER A 432 -24.36 -4.46 -27.26
N LYS A 433 -23.55 -3.56 -27.85
CA LYS A 433 -23.20 -3.62 -29.27
C LYS A 433 -22.43 -4.90 -29.62
N GLY A 434 -21.40 -5.26 -28.85
CA GLY A 434 -20.64 -6.47 -29.08
C GLY A 434 -21.49 -7.74 -28.94
N ALA A 435 -22.39 -7.77 -27.95
CA ALA A 435 -23.31 -8.88 -27.75
C ALA A 435 -24.25 -9.05 -28.96
N VAL A 436 -24.81 -7.97 -29.46
CA VAL A 436 -25.70 -7.95 -30.63
C VAL A 436 -25.00 -8.41 -31.89
N GLU A 437 -23.79 -7.97 -32.16
CA GLU A 437 -23.00 -8.39 -33.32
C GLU A 437 -22.70 -9.92 -33.28
N ILE A 438 -22.61 -10.52 -32.12
CA ILE A 438 -22.45 -11.97 -31.97
C ILE A 438 -23.79 -12.71 -32.18
N ILE A 439 -24.84 -12.26 -31.50
CA ILE A 439 -26.16 -12.92 -31.51
C ILE A 439 -26.83 -12.78 -32.90
N PHE A 440 -26.76 -11.59 -33.49
CA PHE A 440 -27.38 -11.25 -34.76
C PHE A 440 -26.36 -11.11 -35.89
N ARG A 441 -25.40 -12.02 -35.93
CA ARG A 441 -24.29 -12.02 -36.91
C ARG A 441 -24.75 -11.94 -38.37
N SER A 442 -25.92 -12.44 -38.68
CA SER A 442 -26.51 -12.38 -40.00
C SER A 442 -27.05 -11.00 -40.38
N GLU A 443 -27.23 -10.09 -39.44
CA GLU A 443 -27.73 -8.75 -39.65
C GLU A 443 -26.58 -7.72 -39.73
N ILE A 444 -25.32 -8.15 -39.59
CA ILE A 444 -24.14 -7.28 -39.69
C ILE A 444 -24.06 -6.72 -41.12
N GLY A 445 -24.03 -5.38 -41.23
CA GLY A 445 -24.05 -4.62 -42.48
C GLY A 445 -25.32 -3.78 -42.66
N ASP A 446 -26.36 -4.02 -41.85
CA ASP A 446 -27.54 -3.18 -41.74
C ASP A 446 -27.45 -2.38 -40.41
N GLU A 447 -26.88 -1.18 -40.47
CA GLU A 447 -26.63 -0.37 -39.26
C GLU A 447 -27.93 -0.07 -38.50
N GLY A 448 -29.05 0.15 -39.20
CA GLY A 448 -30.33 0.44 -38.56
C GLY A 448 -30.87 -0.74 -37.75
N LYS A 449 -30.72 -1.97 -38.27
CA LYS A 449 -31.12 -3.16 -37.53
C LYS A 449 -30.19 -3.42 -36.33
N ILE A 450 -28.90 -3.26 -36.50
CA ILE A 450 -27.93 -3.46 -35.41
C ILE A 450 -28.18 -2.46 -34.30
N GLU A 451 -28.47 -1.19 -34.63
CA GLU A 451 -28.81 -0.19 -33.63
C GLU A 451 -30.11 -0.49 -32.87
N ALA A 452 -31.17 -0.89 -33.59
CA ALA A 452 -32.43 -1.32 -32.95
C ALA A 452 -32.24 -2.56 -32.04
N ARG A 453 -31.44 -3.55 -32.48
CA ARG A 453 -31.09 -4.73 -31.66
C ARG A 453 -30.23 -4.36 -30.45
N THR A 454 -29.33 -3.40 -30.61
CA THR A 454 -28.48 -2.90 -29.51
C THR A 454 -29.35 -2.26 -28.43
N GLN A 455 -30.29 -1.44 -28.82
CA GLN A 455 -31.24 -0.82 -27.90
C GLN A 455 -32.12 -1.88 -27.20
N GLU A 456 -32.68 -2.83 -27.95
CA GLU A 456 -33.44 -3.95 -27.40
C GLU A 456 -32.63 -4.76 -26.37
N TYR A 457 -31.38 -5.06 -26.69
CA TYR A 457 -30.47 -5.80 -25.79
C TYR A 457 -30.16 -4.97 -24.54
N GLN A 458 -29.90 -3.68 -24.70
CA GLN A 458 -29.61 -2.80 -23.59
C GLN A 458 -30.78 -2.69 -22.60
N GLU A 459 -31.99 -2.53 -23.12
CA GLU A 459 -33.19 -2.48 -22.28
C GLU A 459 -33.45 -3.81 -21.55
N LYS A 460 -33.14 -4.93 -22.18
CA LYS A 460 -33.39 -6.26 -21.58
C LYS A 460 -32.31 -6.71 -20.61
N PHE A 461 -31.04 -6.42 -20.87
CA PHE A 461 -29.93 -7.09 -20.19
C PHE A 461 -28.91 -6.13 -19.57
N ALA A 462 -28.68 -4.93 -20.14
CA ALA A 462 -27.65 -4.02 -19.66
C ALA A 462 -28.22 -2.96 -18.72
N ASN A 463 -28.80 -3.39 -17.61
CA ASN A 463 -29.37 -2.56 -16.56
C ASN A 463 -29.21 -3.25 -15.19
N PRO A 464 -29.36 -2.52 -14.07
CA PRO A 464 -29.15 -3.14 -12.75
C PRO A 464 -30.29 -4.08 -12.32
N PHE A 465 -31.47 -3.99 -12.92
CA PHE A 465 -32.67 -4.71 -12.46
C PHE A 465 -32.61 -6.19 -12.78
N VAL A 466 -31.95 -6.57 -13.87
CA VAL A 466 -31.77 -8.00 -14.21
C VAL A 466 -30.98 -8.72 -13.13
N ALA A 467 -29.91 -8.12 -12.63
CA ALA A 467 -29.10 -8.64 -11.53
C ALA A 467 -29.85 -8.56 -10.20
N SER A 468 -30.54 -7.45 -9.94
CA SER A 468 -31.32 -7.26 -8.71
C SER A 468 -32.48 -8.26 -8.60
N ASN A 469 -33.18 -8.56 -9.69
CA ASN A 469 -34.24 -9.56 -9.72
C ASN A 469 -33.75 -10.99 -9.37
N ARG A 470 -32.46 -11.23 -9.49
CA ARG A 470 -31.82 -12.50 -9.12
C ARG A 470 -31.18 -12.48 -7.74
N GLY A 471 -31.23 -11.34 -7.03
CA GLY A 471 -30.56 -11.16 -5.75
C GLY A 471 -29.04 -11.01 -5.84
N PHE A 472 -28.49 -10.69 -7.03
CA PHE A 472 -27.06 -10.47 -7.23
C PHE A 472 -26.63 -9.02 -6.85
N VAL A 473 -27.60 -8.13 -6.80
CA VAL A 473 -27.53 -6.78 -6.27
C VAL A 473 -28.58 -6.66 -5.17
N ASP A 474 -28.16 -6.26 -3.97
CA ASP A 474 -29.04 -6.18 -2.81
C ASP A 474 -30.03 -5.02 -2.91
N ASP A 475 -29.61 -3.91 -3.53
CA ASP A 475 -30.51 -2.79 -3.83
C ASP A 475 -29.96 -1.91 -4.95
N VAL A 476 -30.87 -1.27 -5.69
CA VAL A 476 -30.56 -0.19 -6.62
C VAL A 476 -30.84 1.13 -5.89
N ILE A 477 -29.78 1.87 -5.63
CA ILE A 477 -29.82 3.05 -4.74
C ILE A 477 -29.72 4.36 -5.51
N MET A 478 -30.37 5.40 -4.99
CA MET A 478 -30.20 6.76 -5.50
C MET A 478 -28.76 7.25 -5.23
N PRO A 479 -28.07 7.83 -6.22
CA PRO A 479 -26.68 8.25 -6.05
C PRO A 479 -26.46 9.18 -4.86
N HIS A 480 -27.33 10.17 -4.65
CA HIS A 480 -27.23 11.11 -3.52
C HIS A 480 -27.28 10.43 -2.13
N ASN A 481 -27.82 9.22 -2.02
CA ASN A 481 -27.92 8.47 -0.78
C ASN A 481 -26.71 7.54 -0.52
N THR A 482 -25.73 7.52 -1.40
CA THR A 482 -24.63 6.54 -1.37
C THR A 482 -23.92 6.53 -0.03
N ARG A 483 -23.46 7.67 0.47
CA ARG A 483 -22.74 7.74 1.76
C ARG A 483 -23.54 7.09 2.89
N ARG A 484 -24.80 7.47 3.04
CA ARG A 484 -25.68 6.93 4.10
C ARG A 484 -25.86 5.40 4.00
N ARG A 485 -26.03 4.90 2.77
CA ARG A 485 -26.20 3.46 2.53
C ARG A 485 -24.93 2.69 2.84
N LEU A 486 -23.77 3.20 2.45
CA LEU A 486 -22.47 2.60 2.76
C LEU A 486 -22.17 2.61 4.26
N ALA A 487 -22.39 3.73 4.94
CA ALA A 487 -22.18 3.84 6.38
C ALA A 487 -23.05 2.84 7.17
N ARG A 488 -24.31 2.69 6.80
CA ARG A 488 -25.21 1.70 7.40
C ARG A 488 -24.80 0.27 7.12
N ALA A 489 -24.31 -0.02 5.91
CA ALA A 489 -23.82 -1.34 5.55
C ALA A 489 -22.58 -1.72 6.38
N PHE A 490 -21.58 -0.84 6.49
CA PHE A 490 -20.41 -1.09 7.32
C PHE A 490 -20.75 -1.21 8.81
N ALA A 491 -21.65 -0.38 9.32
CA ALA A 491 -22.10 -0.48 10.70
C ALA A 491 -22.78 -1.84 11.00
N MET A 492 -23.63 -2.31 10.08
CA MET A 492 -24.28 -3.63 10.18
C MET A 492 -23.27 -4.77 10.13
N LEU A 493 -22.25 -4.66 9.26
CA LEU A 493 -21.24 -5.70 9.04
C LEU A 493 -20.09 -5.69 10.06
N ARG A 494 -20.05 -4.72 10.96
CA ARG A 494 -18.92 -4.52 11.89
C ARG A 494 -18.52 -5.76 12.69
N ASN A 495 -19.50 -6.58 13.05
CA ASN A 495 -19.28 -7.81 13.81
C ASN A 495 -19.26 -9.06 12.92
N LYS A 496 -19.08 -8.89 11.59
CA LYS A 496 -18.91 -10.02 10.69
C LYS A 496 -17.76 -10.90 11.15
N GLU A 497 -18.04 -12.19 11.27
CA GLU A 497 -17.08 -13.26 11.49
C GLU A 497 -17.21 -14.28 10.36
N LEU A 498 -16.10 -14.55 9.70
CA LEU A 498 -16.05 -15.51 8.61
C LEU A 498 -14.69 -16.20 8.63
N GLU A 499 -14.70 -17.52 8.72
CA GLU A 499 -13.49 -18.33 8.69
C GLU A 499 -13.35 -19.04 7.34
N ASN A 500 -12.12 -19.08 6.85
CA ASN A 500 -11.77 -19.92 5.72
C ASN A 500 -11.44 -21.34 6.18
N PRO A 501 -11.58 -22.37 5.30
CA PRO A 501 -11.06 -23.69 5.59
C PRO A 501 -9.60 -23.64 6.02
N TRP A 502 -9.25 -24.45 7.02
CA TRP A 502 -7.88 -24.48 7.52
C TRP A 502 -6.89 -24.85 6.42
N LYS A 503 -5.76 -24.12 6.36
CA LYS A 503 -4.64 -24.39 5.46
C LYS A 503 -3.37 -23.79 6.06
N LYS A 504 -2.19 -24.34 5.74
CA LYS A 504 -0.92 -23.75 6.19
C LYS A 504 -0.73 -22.34 5.65
N HIS A 505 -1.04 -22.13 4.39
CA HIS A 505 -1.10 -20.84 3.67
C HIS A 505 -1.86 -21.04 2.35
N GLY A 506 -2.29 -19.96 1.72
CA GLY A 506 -2.84 -20.01 0.38
C GLY A 506 -1.76 -20.22 -0.68
N ASN A 507 -2.09 -20.91 -1.78
CA ASN A 507 -1.25 -20.99 -2.97
C ASN A 507 -1.79 -20.02 -4.02
N ILE A 508 -1.60 -18.73 -3.77
CA ILE A 508 -1.98 -17.69 -4.71
C ILE A 508 -1.14 -17.82 -6.00
N PRO A 509 -1.71 -17.59 -7.19
CA PRO A 509 -0.95 -17.62 -8.43
C PRO A 509 0.06 -16.47 -8.46
N LEU A 510 1.33 -16.77 -8.19
CA LEU A 510 2.42 -15.80 -8.11
C LEU A 510 2.99 -15.42 -9.48
#